data_0e30cf57f2aaa079c7d9125096e8daf3
#
_entry.id   0e30cf57f2aaa079c7d9125096e8daf3
#
_cell.length_a   1.000
_cell.length_b   1.000
_cell.length_c   1.000
_cell.angle_alpha   90.00
_cell.angle_beta   90.00
_cell.angle_gamma   90.00
#
_symmetry.space_group_name_H-M   'P 1'
#
loop_
_entity.id
_entity.type
_entity.pdbx_description
1 polymer ?
#
loop_
_entity_poly.entity_id
_entity_poly.type
_entity_poly.pdbx_seq_one_letter_code
_entity_poly.pdbx_strand_id
1 'polypeptide(L)'
;YKHTQLQQTFGIITLAIVAGRPRVLSLLEVLEHFIEFRRDVVRRRIEFELRKAEARAHILEGLRIALDQIDAVITLIRSSKSTPEAKTGLMTNFGLSD
;
A
#
# COMPACT_ATOMS: atom_id res chain seq x y z
N TYR A 1 -13.90 56.05 -11.21
CA TYR A 1 -12.62 55.28 -11.13
C TYR A 1 -11.46 56.14 -10.63
N LYS A 2 -11.29 57.40 -11.05
CA LYS A 2 -10.12 58.24 -10.69
C LYS A 2 -9.99 58.62 -9.19
N HIS A 3 -11.11 58.63 -8.45
CA HIS A 3 -11.14 59.09 -7.05
C HIS A 3 -11.70 58.05 -6.07
N THR A 4 -11.91 56.81 -6.52
CA THR A 4 -12.47 55.73 -5.72
C THR A 4 -11.74 54.42 -6.00
N GLN A 5 -11.73 53.51 -5.04
CA GLN A 5 -11.14 52.19 -5.17
C GLN A 5 -12.10 51.15 -5.85
N LEU A 6 -12.94 51.64 -6.79
CA LEU A 6 -13.87 50.77 -7.54
C LEU A 6 -13.18 49.76 -8.47
N GLN A 7 -11.91 50.04 -8.79
CA GLN A 7 -11.08 49.11 -9.55
C GLN A 7 -9.72 48.99 -8.86
N GLN A 8 -9.38 47.77 -8.45
CA GLN A 8 -8.09 47.44 -7.82
C GLN A 8 -7.40 46.35 -8.62
N THR A 9 -6.07 46.44 -8.76
CA THR A 9 -5.26 45.41 -9.35
C THR A 9 -4.73 44.51 -8.23
N PHE A 10 -4.97 43.19 -8.33
CA PHE A 10 -4.46 42.20 -7.40
C PHE A 10 -3.47 41.28 -8.14
N GLY A 11 -2.21 41.27 -7.72
CA GLY A 11 -1.18 40.40 -8.25
C GLY A 11 -1.25 39.00 -7.60
N ILE A 12 -1.54 37.98 -8.39
CA ILE A 12 -1.53 36.58 -7.90
C ILE A 12 -0.14 36.00 -8.09
N ILE A 13 0.52 35.66 -6.97
CA ILE A 13 1.80 34.94 -6.97
C ILE A 13 1.59 33.63 -6.25
N THR A 14 1.63 32.52 -6.99
CA THR A 14 1.48 31.17 -6.41
C THR A 14 2.85 30.62 -6.10
N LEU A 15 3.24 30.62 -4.83
CA LEU A 15 4.45 29.98 -4.34
C LEU A 15 4.10 28.60 -3.80
N ALA A 16 4.75 27.55 -4.33
CA ALA A 16 4.58 26.17 -3.87
C ALA A 16 5.93 25.45 -3.73
N ILE A 17 5.94 24.36 -2.94
CA ILE A 17 7.11 23.50 -2.79
C ILE A 17 6.97 22.34 -3.79
N VAL A 18 7.88 22.29 -4.77
CA VAL A 18 7.95 21.21 -5.76
C VAL A 18 9.27 20.47 -5.59
N ALA A 19 9.21 19.16 -5.38
CA ALA A 19 10.38 18.31 -5.13
C ALA A 19 11.30 18.86 -4.02
N GLY A 20 10.71 19.39 -2.94
CA GLY A 20 11.44 19.93 -1.79
C GLY A 20 12.02 21.34 -1.99
N ARG A 21 11.72 22.01 -3.11
CA ARG A 21 12.21 23.37 -3.43
C ARG A 21 11.06 24.35 -3.63
N PRO A 22 11.13 25.56 -3.06
CA PRO A 22 10.13 26.59 -3.32
C PRO A 22 10.24 27.08 -4.77
N ARG A 23 9.13 27.15 -5.48
CA ARG A 23 9.00 27.68 -6.84
C ARG A 23 7.75 28.53 -6.99
N VAL A 24 7.85 29.59 -7.77
CA VAL A 24 6.69 30.33 -8.23
C VAL A 24 6.13 29.59 -9.45
N LEU A 25 4.86 29.23 -9.38
CA LEU A 25 4.20 28.41 -10.41
C LEU A 25 3.10 29.21 -11.09
N SER A 26 2.93 29.00 -12.37
CA SER A 26 1.75 29.38 -13.12
C SER A 26 0.56 28.48 -12.75
N LEU A 27 -0.66 28.90 -13.06
CA LEU A 27 -1.86 28.09 -12.82
C LEU A 27 -1.78 26.73 -13.52
N LEU A 28 -1.26 26.69 -14.75
CA LEU A 28 -1.10 25.45 -15.51
C LEU A 28 -0.16 24.48 -14.80
N GLU A 29 1.02 24.95 -14.38
CA GLU A 29 1.99 24.12 -13.64
C GLU A 29 1.42 23.58 -12.32
N VAL A 30 0.63 24.39 -11.60
CA VAL A 30 -0.06 23.91 -10.39
C VAL A 30 -1.00 22.76 -10.69
N LEU A 31 -1.78 22.85 -11.77
CA LEU A 31 -2.70 21.77 -12.18
C LEU A 31 -1.96 20.51 -12.63
N GLU A 32 -0.87 20.66 -13.38
CA GLU A 32 -0.03 19.53 -13.80
C GLU A 32 0.57 18.80 -12.59
N HIS A 33 1.19 19.52 -11.65
CA HIS A 33 1.72 18.93 -10.42
C HIS A 33 0.64 18.31 -9.53
N PHE A 34 -0.55 18.90 -9.50
CA PHE A 34 -1.68 18.30 -8.78
C PHE A 34 -2.10 16.95 -9.37
N ILE A 35 -2.22 16.87 -10.70
CA ILE A 35 -2.58 15.62 -11.38
C ILE A 35 -1.50 14.56 -11.16
N GLU A 36 -0.22 14.92 -11.27
CA GLU A 36 0.90 14.01 -11.03
C GLU A 36 0.89 13.48 -9.59
N PHE A 37 0.72 14.35 -8.62
CA PHE A 37 0.58 13.97 -7.21
C PHE A 37 -0.60 13.03 -6.98
N ARG A 38 -1.76 13.31 -7.58
CA ARG A 38 -2.94 12.45 -7.45
C ARG A 38 -2.71 11.07 -8.03
N ARG A 39 -2.06 10.96 -9.18
CA ARG A 39 -1.67 9.67 -9.78
C ARG A 39 -0.76 8.87 -8.86
N ASP A 40 0.24 9.52 -8.27
CA ASP A 40 1.16 8.86 -7.35
C ASP A 40 0.47 8.37 -6.07
N VAL A 41 -0.43 9.17 -5.49
CA VAL A 41 -1.22 8.78 -4.31
C VAL A 41 -2.10 7.57 -4.62
N VAL A 42 -2.79 7.56 -5.77
CA VAL A 42 -3.65 6.43 -6.19
C VAL A 42 -2.81 5.17 -6.39
N ARG A 43 -1.65 5.28 -7.07
CA ARG A 43 -0.74 4.15 -7.26
C ARG A 43 -0.28 3.56 -5.93
N ARG A 44 0.23 4.38 -5.00
CA ARG A 44 0.67 3.92 -3.67
C ARG A 44 -0.45 3.27 -2.86
N ARG A 45 -1.67 3.78 -2.98
CA ARG A 45 -2.84 3.17 -2.36
C ARG A 45 -3.13 1.78 -2.92
N ILE A 46 -3.14 1.64 -4.26
CA ILE A 46 -3.38 0.36 -4.92
C ILE A 46 -2.29 -0.65 -4.56
N GLU A 47 -1.01 -0.25 -4.56
CA GLU A 47 0.12 -1.10 -4.16
C GLU A 47 0.01 -1.57 -2.70
N PHE A 48 -0.51 -0.73 -1.82
CA PHE A 48 -0.76 -1.12 -0.43
C PHE A 48 -1.90 -2.13 -0.32
N GLU A 49 -3.02 -1.88 -1.00
CA GLU A 49 -4.18 -2.76 -1.01
C GLU A 49 -3.82 -4.13 -1.63
N LEU A 50 -3.02 -4.13 -2.71
CA LEU A 50 -2.52 -5.34 -3.35
C LEU A 50 -1.70 -6.19 -2.37
N ARG A 51 -0.67 -5.62 -1.75
CA ARG A 51 0.17 -6.35 -0.77
C ARG A 51 -0.66 -6.93 0.38
N LYS A 52 -1.68 -6.21 0.85
CA LYS A 52 -2.59 -6.69 1.89
C LYS A 52 -3.44 -7.87 1.41
N ALA A 53 -3.92 -7.81 0.17
CA ALA A 53 -4.69 -8.89 -0.45
C ALA A 53 -3.84 -10.13 -0.71
N GLU A 54 -2.61 -9.96 -1.22
CA GLU A 54 -1.65 -11.05 -1.45
C GLU A 54 -1.30 -11.76 -0.14
N ALA A 55 -1.01 -11.01 0.93
CA ALA A 55 -0.75 -11.60 2.25
C ALA A 55 -1.95 -12.41 2.77
N ARG A 56 -3.17 -11.95 2.52
CA ARG A 56 -4.38 -12.69 2.90
C ARG A 56 -4.60 -13.91 2.05
N ALA A 57 -4.38 -13.81 0.74
CA ALA A 57 -4.47 -14.94 -0.19
C ALA A 57 -3.50 -16.04 0.19
N HIS A 58 -2.26 -15.70 0.50
CA HIS A 58 -1.23 -16.62 0.95
C HIS A 58 -1.65 -17.43 2.20
N ILE A 59 -2.22 -16.76 3.21
CA ILE A 59 -2.75 -17.45 4.41
C ILE A 59 -3.87 -18.41 4.03
N LEU A 60 -4.78 -18.01 3.13
CA LEU A 60 -5.91 -18.83 2.71
C LEU A 60 -5.46 -20.06 1.89
N GLU A 61 -4.43 -19.92 1.07
CA GLU A 61 -3.80 -21.03 0.36
C GLU A 61 -3.22 -22.04 1.32
N GLY A 62 -2.46 -21.61 2.34
CA GLY A 62 -1.94 -22.48 3.39
C GLY A 62 -3.05 -23.20 4.16
N LEU A 63 -4.13 -22.49 4.52
CA LEU A 63 -5.30 -23.10 5.17
C LEU A 63 -5.99 -24.13 4.27
N ARG A 64 -6.09 -23.89 2.97
CA ARG A 64 -6.66 -24.84 2.02
C ARG A 64 -5.86 -26.15 1.98
N ILE A 65 -4.53 -26.06 1.85
CA ILE A 65 -3.64 -27.21 1.88
C ILE A 65 -3.81 -28.01 3.19
N ALA A 66 -3.87 -27.30 4.33
CA ALA A 66 -4.06 -27.92 5.63
C ALA A 66 -5.42 -28.62 5.77
N LEU A 67 -6.50 -28.07 5.20
CA LEU A 67 -7.84 -28.66 5.20
C LEU A 67 -7.92 -29.90 4.30
N ASP A 68 -7.26 -29.89 3.15
CA ASP A 68 -7.22 -31.03 2.23
C ASP A 68 -6.55 -32.28 2.85
N GLN A 69 -5.67 -32.08 3.86
CA GLN A 69 -4.94 -33.14 4.54
C GLN A 69 -5.02 -33.04 6.07
N ILE A 70 -6.19 -32.68 6.60
CA ILE A 70 -6.37 -32.30 8.00
C ILE A 70 -5.94 -33.38 8.99
N ASP A 71 -6.23 -34.64 8.71
CA ASP A 71 -5.89 -35.77 9.61
C ASP A 71 -4.37 -35.93 9.73
N ALA A 72 -3.64 -35.81 8.62
CA ALA A 72 -2.19 -35.88 8.60
C ALA A 72 -1.56 -34.67 9.35
N VAL A 73 -2.12 -33.48 9.18
CA VAL A 73 -1.70 -32.27 9.88
C VAL A 73 -1.89 -32.40 11.40
N ILE A 74 -3.06 -32.91 11.83
CA ILE A 74 -3.35 -33.13 13.26
C ILE A 74 -2.42 -34.17 13.86
N THR A 75 -2.19 -35.28 13.14
CA THR A 75 -1.29 -36.35 13.60
C THR A 75 0.15 -35.82 13.77
N LEU A 76 0.65 -35.05 12.82
CA LEU A 76 1.98 -34.45 12.87
C LEU A 76 2.11 -33.48 14.05
N ILE A 77 1.11 -32.58 14.27
CA ILE A 77 1.14 -31.65 15.39
C ILE A 77 1.12 -32.37 16.73
N ARG A 78 0.30 -33.43 16.86
CA ARG A 78 0.21 -34.24 18.11
C ARG A 78 1.47 -35.04 18.40
N SER A 79 2.19 -35.47 17.38
CA SER A 79 3.44 -36.25 17.52
C SER A 79 4.66 -35.36 17.79
N SER A 80 4.57 -34.08 17.48
CA SER A 80 5.67 -33.13 17.68
C SER A 80 5.84 -32.77 19.16
N LYS A 81 7.08 -32.75 19.65
CA LYS A 81 7.42 -32.46 21.05
C LYS A 81 7.48 -30.93 21.32
N SER A 82 7.63 -30.11 20.30
CA SER A 82 7.78 -28.69 20.41
C SER A 82 7.17 -27.94 19.21
N THR A 83 6.79 -26.67 19.42
CA THR A 83 6.24 -25.80 18.37
C THR A 83 7.18 -25.63 17.17
N PRO A 84 8.51 -25.40 17.32
CA PRO A 84 9.41 -25.26 16.18
C PRO A 84 9.55 -26.57 15.39
N GLU A 85 9.49 -27.72 16.05
CA GLU A 85 9.52 -29.02 15.38
C GLU A 85 8.26 -29.25 14.54
N ALA A 86 7.08 -28.93 15.10
CA ALA A 86 5.81 -28.98 14.38
C ALA A 86 5.83 -28.06 13.14
N LYS A 87 6.34 -26.84 13.29
CA LYS A 87 6.46 -25.86 12.20
C LYS A 87 7.35 -26.41 11.06
N THR A 88 8.54 -26.90 11.40
CA THR A 88 9.46 -27.49 10.41
C THR A 88 8.83 -28.70 9.72
N GLY A 89 8.14 -29.54 10.46
CA GLY A 89 7.42 -30.68 9.90
C GLY A 89 6.30 -30.30 8.94
N LEU A 90 5.53 -29.28 9.27
CA LEU A 90 4.48 -28.73 8.39
C LEU A 90 5.06 -28.14 7.10
N MET A 91 6.15 -27.40 7.20
CA MET A 91 6.83 -26.82 6.04
C MET A 91 7.38 -27.91 5.11
N THR A 92 8.01 -28.94 5.67
CA THR A 92 8.67 -30.00 4.88
C THR A 92 7.66 -30.96 4.23
N ASN A 93 6.61 -31.35 4.96
CA ASN A 93 5.67 -32.39 4.50
C ASN A 93 4.53 -31.84 3.64
N PHE A 94 4.11 -30.61 3.89
CA PHE A 94 2.95 -29.99 3.22
C PHE A 94 3.34 -28.78 2.36
N GLY A 95 4.61 -28.41 2.30
CA GLY A 95 5.08 -27.26 1.51
C GLY A 95 4.53 -25.92 1.99
N LEU A 96 4.12 -25.84 3.25
CA LEU A 96 3.63 -24.59 3.85
C LEU A 96 4.81 -23.63 4.05
N SER A 97 4.56 -22.35 3.85
CA SER A 97 5.53 -21.30 4.18
C SER A 97 5.31 -20.79 5.61
N ASP A 98 6.23 -19.96 6.04
CA ASP A 98 6.23 -19.37 7.38
C ASP A 98 5.08 -18.41 7.63
#